data_336e1cb2081351b76ef77823d27be5c0
#
_entry.id   336e1cb2081351b76ef77823d27be5c0
#
_cell.length_a   1.000
_cell.length_b   1.000
_cell.length_c   1.000
_cell.angle_alpha   90.00
_cell.angle_beta   90.00
_cell.angle_gamma   90.00
#
_symmetry.space_group_name_H-M   'P 1'
#
loop_
_entity.id
_entity.type
_entity.pdbx_description
1 polymer ?
#
loop_
_entity_poly.entity_id
_entity_poly.type
_entity_poly.pdbx_seq_one_letter_code
_entity_poly.pdbx_strand_id
1 'polypeptide(L)'
;MYRYLKFSLAPAAFLLLASCAGNSSGNVRRDFDAGLYGSSYEKLTALGRKDGRNEHLHLLERGVVSLALERPADAVRDLRLARDRMDDLSGTDYGGWLRSVMLDDRQLAFQGADYEHVLVRAMLALADLADGNGEDAGAY
;
A
#
# COMPACT_ATOMS: atom_id res chain seq x y z
N MET A 1 26.85 40.43 45.36
CA MET A 1 25.88 39.38 45.62
C MET A 1 25.11 39.11 44.28
N TYR A 2 25.71 38.39 43.35
CA TYR A 2 25.11 38.09 42.03
C TYR A 2 24.77 36.61 41.97
N ARG A 3 23.46 36.28 42.00
CA ARG A 3 22.97 34.93 41.82
C ARG A 3 22.89 34.67 40.32
N TYR A 4 23.70 33.74 39.82
CA TYR A 4 23.71 33.25 38.45
C TYR A 4 22.41 32.50 38.16
N LEU A 5 21.58 33.05 37.31
CA LEU A 5 20.39 32.40 36.74
C LEU A 5 20.91 31.45 35.66
N LYS A 6 21.04 30.17 35.99
CA LYS A 6 21.32 29.12 34.99
C LYS A 6 20.02 28.83 34.22
N PHE A 7 19.86 29.47 33.08
CA PHE A 7 18.85 29.05 32.10
C PHE A 7 19.29 27.74 31.48
N SER A 8 18.60 26.68 31.81
CA SER A 8 18.78 25.37 31.17
C SER A 8 18.17 25.42 29.77
N LEU A 9 19.02 25.50 28.74
CA LEU A 9 18.62 25.49 27.31
C LEU A 9 18.40 24.08 26.76
N ALA A 10 18.29 23.07 27.61
CA ALA A 10 18.27 21.65 27.20
C ALA A 10 16.94 21.08 26.67
N PRO A 11 15.74 21.63 26.91
CA PRO A 11 14.51 20.99 26.38
C PRO A 11 14.12 21.41 24.96
N ALA A 12 14.70 22.48 24.38
CA ALA A 12 14.27 22.97 23.07
C ALA A 12 14.86 22.18 21.88
N ALA A 13 15.96 21.46 22.07
CA ALA A 13 16.61 20.68 20.99
C ALA A 13 15.94 19.32 20.72
N PHE A 14 15.09 18.81 21.62
CA PHE A 14 14.47 17.49 21.47
C PHE A 14 13.16 17.51 20.66
N LEU A 15 12.58 18.69 20.42
CA LEU A 15 11.30 18.83 19.69
C LEU A 15 11.45 18.91 18.18
N LEU A 16 12.66 19.00 17.63
CA LEU A 16 12.89 19.11 16.19
C LEU A 16 13.09 17.76 15.47
N LEU A 17 13.17 16.64 16.20
CA LEU A 17 13.36 15.31 15.59
C LEU A 17 12.03 14.55 15.32
N ALA A 18 10.88 15.10 15.69
CA ALA A 18 9.58 14.47 15.49
C ALA A 18 8.93 14.77 14.12
N SER A 19 9.61 15.52 13.24
CA SER A 19 9.02 15.96 11.95
C SER A 19 9.21 14.99 10.78
N CYS A 20 9.72 13.78 10.99
CA CYS A 20 9.85 12.77 9.91
C CYS A 20 8.74 11.71 9.90
N ALA A 21 7.57 12.01 10.47
CA ALA A 21 6.42 11.09 10.45
C ALA A 21 5.56 11.20 9.17
N GLY A 22 6.10 11.69 8.08
CA GLY A 22 5.36 12.04 6.88
C GLY A 22 5.78 11.29 5.62
N ASN A 23 5.74 9.96 5.58
CA ASN A 23 5.45 9.20 4.35
C ASN A 23 5.40 7.69 4.67
N SER A 24 4.24 7.21 5.10
CA SER A 24 4.08 5.79 5.46
C SER A 24 4.40 4.86 4.29
N SER A 25 4.02 5.24 3.06
CA SER A 25 4.36 4.49 1.84
C SER A 25 5.87 4.51 1.53
N GLY A 26 6.55 5.64 1.73
CA GLY A 26 8.01 5.73 1.57
C GLY A 26 8.77 4.84 2.56
N ASN A 27 8.22 4.61 3.74
CA ASN A 27 8.82 3.71 4.73
C ASN A 27 8.63 2.23 4.36
N VAL A 28 7.48 1.86 3.76
CA VAL A 28 7.23 0.51 3.23
C VAL A 28 8.22 0.18 2.13
N ARG A 29 8.35 1.07 1.15
CA ARG A 29 9.28 0.88 0.02
C ARG A 29 10.73 0.74 0.49
N ARG A 30 11.17 1.58 1.42
CA ARG A 30 12.53 1.50 1.97
C ARG A 30 12.79 0.15 2.64
N ASP A 31 11.84 -0.37 3.40
CA ASP A 31 11.97 -1.67 4.04
C ASP A 31 12.03 -2.78 3.00
N PHE A 32 11.18 -2.71 1.95
CA PHE A 32 11.20 -3.66 0.84
C PHE A 32 12.56 -3.66 0.14
N ASP A 33 13.07 -2.49 -0.24
CA ASP A 33 14.36 -2.32 -0.91
C ASP A 33 15.53 -2.80 -0.03
N ALA A 34 15.38 -2.73 1.30
CA ALA A 34 16.34 -3.26 2.28
C ALA A 34 16.19 -4.78 2.56
N GLY A 35 15.24 -5.48 1.91
CA GLY A 35 14.96 -6.88 2.17
C GLY A 35 14.21 -7.16 3.47
N LEU A 36 13.70 -6.12 4.14
CA LEU A 36 12.92 -6.22 5.37
C LEU A 36 11.44 -6.50 5.07
N TYR A 37 11.17 -7.57 4.30
CA TYR A 37 9.83 -7.88 3.79
C TYR A 37 8.79 -8.07 4.89
N GLY A 38 9.15 -8.68 6.04
CA GLY A 38 8.25 -8.82 7.17
C GLY A 38 7.78 -7.48 7.73
N SER A 39 8.69 -6.49 7.85
CA SER A 39 8.35 -5.14 8.28
C SER A 39 7.44 -4.43 7.27
N SER A 40 7.72 -4.58 5.97
CA SER A 40 6.86 -4.06 4.90
C SER A 40 5.45 -4.64 4.99
N TYR A 41 5.31 -5.95 5.17
CA TYR A 41 4.02 -6.63 5.31
C TYR A 41 3.19 -6.10 6.48
N GLU A 42 3.80 -5.95 7.65
CA GLU A 42 3.12 -5.42 8.85
C GLU A 42 2.66 -3.97 8.64
N LYS A 43 3.52 -3.13 8.05
CA LYS A 43 3.19 -1.73 7.76
C LYS A 43 2.02 -1.64 6.77
N LEU A 44 2.01 -2.42 5.70
CA LEU A 44 0.92 -2.46 4.73
C LEU A 44 -0.39 -2.94 5.36
N THR A 45 -0.33 -3.93 6.24
CA THR A 45 -1.50 -4.39 6.99
C THR A 45 -2.07 -3.29 7.88
N ALA A 46 -1.21 -2.50 8.52
CA ALA A 46 -1.64 -1.37 9.35
C ALA A 46 -2.22 -0.22 8.52
N LEU A 47 -1.65 0.05 7.33
CA LEU A 47 -2.13 1.07 6.39
C LEU A 47 -3.50 0.72 5.82
N GLY A 48 -3.70 -0.52 5.36
CA GLY A 48 -4.98 -0.99 4.84
C GLY A 48 -6.13 -0.84 5.84
N ARG A 49 -5.87 -1.08 7.13
CA ARG A 49 -6.86 -0.87 8.18
C ARG A 49 -7.24 0.61 8.40
N LYS A 50 -6.34 1.54 8.10
CA LYS A 50 -6.56 2.97 8.29
C LYS A 50 -7.19 3.64 7.08
N ASP A 51 -6.79 3.22 5.88
CA ASP A 51 -7.23 3.78 4.61
C ASP A 51 -8.15 2.79 3.89
N GLY A 52 -9.37 2.65 4.39
CA GLY A 52 -10.36 1.76 3.79
C GLY A 52 -10.77 2.14 2.37
N ARG A 53 -10.51 3.37 1.92
CA ARG A 53 -10.78 3.80 0.56
C ARG A 53 -9.79 3.19 -0.44
N ASN A 54 -8.51 3.17 -0.08
CA ASN A 54 -7.42 2.62 -0.89
C ASN A 54 -6.89 1.30 -0.33
N GLU A 55 -7.72 0.57 0.43
CA GLU A 55 -7.34 -0.72 1.01
C GLU A 55 -6.81 -1.68 -0.06
N HIS A 56 -7.44 -1.70 -1.23
CA HIS A 56 -7.05 -2.55 -2.36
C HIS A 56 -5.63 -2.23 -2.88
N LEU A 57 -5.18 -0.98 -2.83
CA LEU A 57 -3.81 -0.62 -3.16
C LEU A 57 -2.82 -1.24 -2.16
N HIS A 58 -3.14 -1.19 -0.87
CA HIS A 58 -2.31 -1.82 0.16
C HIS A 58 -2.35 -3.34 0.09
N LEU A 59 -3.48 -3.94 -0.33
CA LEU A 59 -3.59 -5.37 -0.61
C LEU A 59 -2.71 -5.77 -1.79
N LEU A 60 -2.70 -4.99 -2.87
CA LEU A 60 -1.85 -5.21 -4.03
C LEU A 60 -0.36 -5.20 -3.64
N GLU A 61 0.08 -4.13 -2.96
CA GLU A 61 1.46 -4.02 -2.47
C GLU A 61 1.81 -5.17 -1.51
N ARG A 62 0.88 -5.56 -0.62
CA ARG A 62 1.08 -6.66 0.33
C ARG A 62 1.16 -8.01 -0.37
N GLY A 63 0.39 -8.22 -1.43
CA GLY A 63 0.48 -9.42 -2.27
C GLY A 63 1.86 -9.59 -2.89
N VAL A 64 2.45 -8.50 -3.41
CA VAL A 64 3.83 -8.51 -3.92
C VAL A 64 4.85 -8.83 -2.82
N VAL A 65 4.69 -8.23 -1.64
CA VAL A 65 5.55 -8.50 -0.47
C VAL A 65 5.41 -9.96 -0.02
N SER A 66 4.20 -10.54 -0.11
CA SER A 66 3.95 -11.93 0.24
C SER A 66 4.69 -12.91 -0.69
N LEU A 67 4.81 -12.59 -1.98
CA LEU A 67 5.65 -13.37 -2.91
C LEU A 67 7.13 -13.31 -2.50
N ALA A 68 7.63 -12.15 -2.12
CA ALA A 68 9.01 -12.01 -1.63
C ALA A 68 9.25 -12.72 -0.28
N LEU A 69 8.19 -12.97 0.49
CA LEU A 69 8.21 -13.77 1.73
C LEU A 69 8.02 -15.27 1.49
N GLU A 70 7.95 -15.73 0.23
CA GLU A 70 7.65 -17.11 -0.13
C GLU A 70 6.30 -17.61 0.44
N ARG A 71 5.30 -16.71 0.44
CA ARG A 71 3.93 -16.95 0.91
C ARG A 71 2.92 -16.82 -0.24
N PRO A 72 2.94 -17.72 -1.23
CA PRO A 72 2.13 -17.59 -2.43
C PRO A 72 0.62 -17.60 -2.14
N ALA A 73 0.15 -18.42 -1.20
CA ALA A 73 -1.27 -18.45 -0.83
C ALA A 73 -1.77 -17.09 -0.28
N ASP A 74 -0.96 -16.41 0.53
CA ASP A 74 -1.27 -15.06 1.01
C ASP A 74 -1.27 -14.05 -0.15
N ALA A 75 -0.33 -14.17 -1.09
CA ALA A 75 -0.26 -13.34 -2.27
C ALA A 75 -1.50 -13.51 -3.17
N VAL A 76 -1.90 -14.73 -3.46
CA VAL A 76 -3.11 -15.04 -4.25
C VAL A 76 -4.34 -14.40 -3.62
N ARG A 77 -4.52 -14.58 -2.31
CA ARG A 77 -5.66 -13.99 -1.59
C ARG A 77 -5.70 -12.47 -1.74
N ASP A 78 -4.59 -11.80 -1.44
CA ASP A 78 -4.52 -10.34 -1.42
C ASP A 78 -4.63 -9.73 -2.82
N LEU A 79 -4.00 -10.34 -3.82
CA LEU A 79 -4.05 -9.90 -5.21
C LEU A 79 -5.45 -10.13 -5.83
N ARG A 80 -6.16 -11.21 -5.48
CA ARG A 80 -7.55 -11.43 -5.92
C ARG A 80 -8.47 -10.34 -5.38
N LEU A 81 -8.39 -10.04 -4.10
CA LEU A 81 -9.18 -8.97 -3.49
C LEU A 81 -8.87 -7.59 -4.10
N ALA A 82 -7.60 -7.30 -4.35
CA ALA A 82 -7.19 -6.05 -5.00
C ALA A 82 -7.75 -5.94 -6.43
N ARG A 83 -7.59 -7.00 -7.25
CA ARG A 83 -8.14 -7.08 -8.61
C ARG A 83 -9.65 -6.84 -8.62
N ASP A 84 -10.37 -7.58 -7.81
CA ASP A 84 -11.85 -7.52 -7.79
C ASP A 84 -12.31 -6.09 -7.45
N ARG A 85 -11.63 -5.46 -6.49
CA ARG A 85 -11.94 -4.08 -6.11
C ARG A 85 -11.61 -3.06 -7.22
N MET A 86 -10.48 -3.25 -7.92
CA MET A 86 -10.11 -2.41 -9.06
C MET A 86 -11.12 -2.57 -10.21
N ASP A 87 -11.54 -3.80 -10.51
CA ASP A 87 -12.54 -4.09 -11.54
C ASP A 87 -13.90 -3.47 -11.19
N ASP A 88 -14.34 -3.54 -9.93
CA ASP A 88 -15.55 -2.89 -9.45
C ASP A 88 -15.51 -1.36 -9.62
N LEU A 89 -14.36 -0.75 -9.34
CA LEU A 89 -14.17 0.69 -9.46
C LEU A 89 -14.13 1.15 -10.92
N SER A 90 -13.53 0.37 -11.80
CA SER A 90 -13.45 0.67 -13.23
C SER A 90 -14.78 0.45 -13.96
N GLY A 91 -15.59 -0.54 -13.52
CA GLY A 91 -16.93 -0.83 -14.09
C GLY A 91 -18.00 0.23 -13.81
N THR A 92 -17.73 1.20 -12.95
CA THR A 92 -18.65 2.30 -12.60
C THR A 92 -18.53 3.54 -13.51
N ASP A 93 -18.15 3.36 -14.76
CA ASP A 93 -17.68 4.39 -15.70
C ASP A 93 -18.64 5.56 -16.01
N TYR A 94 -19.96 5.39 -15.84
CA TYR A 94 -20.92 6.48 -16.12
C TYR A 94 -21.08 7.48 -14.96
N GLY A 95 -20.74 7.10 -13.73
CA GLY A 95 -20.75 7.99 -12.56
C GLY A 95 -19.38 8.66 -12.30
N GLY A 96 -18.29 8.05 -12.77
CA GLY A 96 -16.92 8.50 -12.53
C GLY A 96 -16.61 9.83 -13.19
N TRP A 97 -17.04 10.05 -14.43
CA TRP A 97 -16.85 11.33 -15.13
C TRP A 97 -17.57 12.50 -14.43
N LEU A 98 -18.80 12.28 -13.96
CA LEU A 98 -19.56 13.33 -13.25
C LEU A 98 -18.97 13.61 -11.86
N ARG A 99 -18.39 12.60 -11.21
CA ARG A 99 -17.70 12.73 -9.91
C ARG A 99 -16.33 13.39 -10.05
N SER A 100 -15.56 13.07 -11.09
CA SER A 100 -14.24 13.68 -11.31
C SER A 100 -14.33 15.18 -11.62
N VAL A 101 -15.42 15.61 -12.23
CA VAL A 101 -15.68 17.04 -12.51
C VAL A 101 -16.11 17.80 -11.25
N MET A 102 -16.68 17.12 -10.24
CA MET A 102 -17.23 17.76 -9.04
C MET A 102 -16.41 17.53 -7.76
N LEU A 103 -15.50 16.56 -7.75
CA LEU A 103 -14.70 16.22 -6.56
C LEU A 103 -13.20 16.34 -6.90
N ASP A 104 -12.43 16.84 -5.94
CA ASP A 104 -10.97 16.82 -6.00
C ASP A 104 -10.49 15.38 -6.20
N ASP A 105 -9.60 15.12 -7.17
CA ASP A 105 -9.01 13.80 -7.49
C ASP A 105 -8.47 13.05 -6.26
N ARG A 106 -8.08 13.79 -5.22
CA ARG A 106 -7.62 13.25 -3.94
C ARG A 106 -8.71 12.53 -3.14
N GLN A 107 -9.97 12.70 -3.51
CA GLN A 107 -11.12 12.08 -2.84
C GLN A 107 -11.59 10.81 -3.53
N LEU A 108 -11.08 10.50 -4.73
CA LEU A 108 -11.40 9.29 -5.47
C LEU A 108 -10.54 8.12 -4.98
N ALA A 109 -11.13 6.93 -4.92
CA ALA A 109 -10.37 5.70 -4.71
C ALA A 109 -9.51 5.43 -5.94
N PHE A 110 -8.34 4.85 -5.72
CA PHE A 110 -7.44 4.43 -6.81
C PHE A 110 -8.14 3.38 -7.68
N GLN A 111 -8.31 3.66 -8.96
CA GLN A 111 -8.97 2.75 -9.91
C GLN A 111 -7.97 1.89 -10.68
N GLY A 112 -6.74 2.35 -10.82
CA GLY A 112 -5.73 1.78 -11.69
C GLY A 112 -5.88 2.24 -13.14
N ALA A 113 -4.76 2.32 -13.86
CA ALA A 113 -4.75 2.48 -15.30
C ALA A 113 -4.83 1.10 -15.99
N ASP A 114 -5.20 1.05 -17.27
CA ASP A 114 -5.36 -0.21 -18.01
C ASP A 114 -4.16 -1.16 -17.88
N TYR A 115 -2.94 -0.62 -17.94
CA TYR A 115 -1.73 -1.42 -17.79
C TYR A 115 -1.55 -1.97 -16.37
N GLU A 116 -2.08 -1.31 -15.34
CA GLU A 116 -2.02 -1.78 -13.96
C GLU A 116 -2.98 -2.96 -13.75
N HIS A 117 -4.15 -2.95 -14.38
CA HIS A 117 -5.04 -4.10 -14.39
C HIS A 117 -4.39 -5.34 -15.03
N VAL A 118 -3.64 -5.16 -16.12
CA VAL A 118 -2.86 -6.25 -16.73
C VAL A 118 -1.76 -6.73 -15.80
N LEU A 119 -1.04 -5.81 -15.16
CA LEU A 119 0.05 -6.13 -14.23
C LEU A 119 -0.45 -6.94 -13.03
N VAL A 120 -1.59 -6.55 -12.43
CA VAL A 120 -2.19 -7.28 -11.31
C VAL A 120 -2.54 -8.71 -11.70
N ARG A 121 -3.12 -8.92 -12.89
CA ARG A 121 -3.43 -10.26 -13.40
C ARG A 121 -2.17 -11.08 -13.65
N ALA A 122 -1.13 -10.49 -14.20
CA ALA A 122 0.16 -11.16 -14.38
C ALA A 122 0.79 -11.58 -13.04
N MET A 123 0.75 -10.70 -12.04
CA MET A 123 1.25 -11.01 -10.70
C MET A 123 0.42 -12.10 -10.02
N LEU A 124 -0.89 -12.10 -10.25
CA LEU A 124 -1.79 -13.14 -9.75
C LEU A 124 -1.49 -14.51 -10.40
N ALA A 125 -1.29 -14.56 -11.72
CA ALA A 125 -0.86 -15.77 -12.40
C ALA A 125 0.46 -16.33 -11.85
N LEU A 126 1.43 -15.44 -11.58
CA LEU A 126 2.69 -15.85 -10.96
C LEU A 126 2.50 -16.38 -9.53
N ALA A 127 1.61 -15.77 -8.77
CA ALA A 127 1.30 -16.21 -7.41
C ALA A 127 0.61 -17.59 -7.40
N ASP A 128 -0.36 -17.81 -8.30
CA ASP A 128 -1.02 -19.12 -8.45
C ASP A 128 -0.04 -20.20 -8.92
N LEU A 129 0.88 -19.89 -9.84
CA LEU A 129 1.93 -20.83 -10.23
C LEU A 129 2.85 -21.18 -9.05
N ALA A 130 3.22 -20.20 -8.25
CA ALA A 130 4.06 -20.40 -7.07
C ALA A 130 3.34 -21.19 -5.98
N ASP A 131 2.00 -21.09 -5.89
CA ASP A 131 1.14 -21.85 -4.98
C ASP A 131 0.81 -23.26 -5.48
N GLY A 132 1.26 -23.60 -6.69
CA GLY A 132 1.01 -24.90 -7.32
C GLY A 132 -0.33 -25.02 -8.05
N ASN A 133 -1.05 -23.93 -8.23
CA ASN A 133 -2.37 -23.86 -8.89
C ASN A 133 -2.24 -23.46 -10.38
N GLY A 134 -1.58 -24.27 -11.17
CA GLY A 134 -1.33 -23.98 -12.58
C GLY A 134 -2.58 -23.81 -13.45
N GLU A 135 -3.70 -24.43 -13.10
CA GLU A 135 -4.98 -24.28 -13.79
C GLU A 135 -5.54 -22.87 -13.62
N ASP A 136 -5.52 -22.35 -12.39
CA ASP A 136 -5.99 -20.99 -12.08
C ASP A 136 -5.11 -19.93 -12.74
N ALA A 137 -3.79 -20.16 -12.81
CA ALA A 137 -2.84 -19.23 -13.44
C ALA A 137 -3.14 -18.98 -14.93
N GLY A 138 -3.77 -19.93 -15.62
CA GLY A 138 -4.17 -19.81 -17.04
C GLY A 138 -5.51 -19.07 -17.24
N ALA A 139 -6.22 -18.72 -16.16
CA ALA A 139 -7.54 -18.09 -16.23
C ALA A 139 -7.50 -16.55 -16.30
N TYR A 140 -6.34 -15.92 -16.12
CA TYR A 140 -6.14 -14.46 -16.11
C TYR A 140 -5.59 -13.97 -17.44
#